data_c11b62a16066e7e07387b009b260394f
#
_entry.id   c11b62a16066e7e07387b009b260394f
#
_cell.length_a   1.000
_cell.length_b   1.000
_cell.length_c   1.000
_cell.angle_alpha   90.00
_cell.angle_beta   90.00
_cell.angle_gamma   90.00
#
_symmetry.space_group_name_H-M   'P 1'
#
loop_
_entity.id
_entity.type
_entity.pdbx_description
1 polymer ?
#
loop_
_entity_poly.entity_id
_entity_poly.type
_entity_poly.pdbx_seq_one_letter_code
_entity_poly.pdbx_strand_id
1 'polypeptide(L)'
;MLKCPETKTVWIYTDCQIKEDVSDIFDLIEEGKLYMVEDKPWTQRRGEVWHNSGVVGFVGKPPILYQWVKAVKENPTVGDQETLHSILNPITKIGNIADLPNRYNVMRLQVEHDSYKGPVSIMHWTGRKGKDRIRNML
;
A
#
# COMPACT_ATOMS: atom_id res chain seq x y z
N MET A 1 1.81 -8.50 9.44
CA MET A 1 0.72 -9.05 8.61
C MET A 1 0.48 -10.54 8.80
N LEU A 2 1.51 -11.41 8.80
CA LEU A 2 1.32 -12.87 8.98
C LEU A 2 0.68 -13.29 10.30
N LYS A 3 0.76 -12.45 11.33
CA LYS A 3 0.16 -12.69 12.65
C LYS A 3 -1.29 -12.21 12.77
N CYS A 4 -1.83 -11.59 11.71
CA CYS A 4 -3.23 -11.18 11.70
C CYS A 4 -4.17 -12.39 11.63
N PRO A 5 -5.43 -12.24 12.10
CA PRO A 5 -6.44 -13.31 11.99
C PRO A 5 -6.67 -13.75 10.55
N GLU A 6 -7.14 -14.99 10.34
CA GLU A 6 -7.44 -15.52 9.00
C GLU A 6 -8.79 -15.03 8.47
N THR A 7 -9.05 -13.75 8.58
CA THR A 7 -10.23 -13.05 8.10
C THR A 7 -9.79 -11.96 7.14
N LYS A 8 -10.70 -11.10 6.77
CA LYS A 8 -10.35 -9.91 5.98
C LYS A 8 -9.56 -8.94 6.83
N THR A 9 -8.38 -8.54 6.34
CA THR A 9 -7.47 -7.63 7.02
C THR A 9 -7.11 -6.46 6.13
N VAL A 10 -7.07 -5.27 6.69
CA VAL A 10 -6.49 -4.09 6.05
C VAL A 10 -5.36 -3.60 6.96
N TRP A 11 -4.14 -3.70 6.46
CA TRP A 11 -2.94 -3.22 7.13
C TRP A 11 -2.66 -1.78 6.72
N ILE A 12 -2.49 -0.91 7.69
CA ILE A 12 -2.25 0.52 7.44
C ILE A 12 -0.98 0.96 8.17
N TYR A 13 -0.09 1.67 7.49
CA TYR A 13 1.13 2.20 8.09
C TYR A 13 0.83 3.33 9.07
N THR A 14 1.75 3.51 10.02
CA THR A 14 1.63 4.53 11.08
C THR A 14 1.73 5.98 10.59
N ASP A 15 2.20 6.20 9.37
CA ASP A 15 2.24 7.51 8.73
C ASP A 15 1.01 7.79 7.85
N CYS A 16 -0.04 6.99 8.01
CA CYS A 16 -1.34 7.22 7.39
C CYS A 16 -2.32 7.88 8.37
N GLN A 17 -3.18 8.71 7.82
CA GLN A 17 -4.26 9.38 8.56
C GLN A 17 -5.60 8.98 7.93
N ILE A 18 -6.48 8.37 8.72
CA ILE A 18 -7.83 8.03 8.30
C ILE A 18 -8.69 9.29 8.40
N LYS A 19 -9.28 9.71 7.28
CA LYS A 19 -10.08 10.95 7.16
C LYS A 19 -11.58 10.71 7.27
N GLU A 20 -12.04 9.50 6.94
CA GLU A 20 -13.45 9.13 6.94
C GLU A 20 -13.59 7.61 7.17
N ASP A 21 -14.82 7.11 7.27
CA ASP A 21 -15.07 5.69 7.40
C ASP A 21 -14.49 4.94 6.19
N VAL A 22 -13.69 3.91 6.46
CA VAL A 22 -13.03 3.08 5.45
C VAL A 22 -13.51 1.63 5.46
N SER A 23 -14.58 1.34 6.17
CA SER A 23 -15.09 -0.03 6.32
C SER A 23 -15.51 -0.67 5.01
N ASP A 24 -15.85 0.13 3.99
CA ASP A 24 -16.20 -0.36 2.65
C ASP A 24 -15.02 -1.00 1.90
N ILE A 25 -13.78 -0.80 2.34
CA ILE A 25 -12.63 -1.55 1.79
C ILE A 25 -12.86 -3.06 1.91
N PHE A 26 -13.45 -3.52 3.02
CA PHE A 26 -13.67 -4.95 3.25
C PHE A 26 -14.57 -5.60 2.22
N ASP A 27 -15.44 -4.83 1.57
CA ASP A 27 -16.30 -5.31 0.48
C ASP A 27 -15.53 -5.48 -0.84
N LEU A 28 -14.37 -4.87 -0.97
CA LEU A 28 -13.57 -4.87 -2.19
C LEU A 28 -12.52 -5.97 -2.21
N ILE A 29 -12.12 -6.50 -1.05
CA ILE A 29 -11.02 -7.47 -0.96
C ILE A 29 -11.53 -8.91 -1.02
N GLU A 30 -10.84 -9.73 -1.82
CA GLU A 30 -11.12 -11.13 -2.04
C GLU A 30 -9.86 -11.97 -1.83
N GLU A 31 -10.03 -13.30 -1.76
CA GLU A 31 -8.93 -14.23 -1.54
C GLU A 31 -7.91 -14.23 -2.69
N GLY A 32 -6.68 -14.58 -2.38
CA GLY A 32 -5.64 -14.91 -3.35
C GLY A 32 -4.72 -13.77 -3.75
N LYS A 33 -5.05 -12.52 -3.42
CA LYS A 33 -4.25 -11.36 -3.83
C LYS A 33 -4.03 -10.38 -2.68
N LEU A 34 -3.02 -9.52 -2.85
CA LEU A 34 -2.87 -8.30 -2.07
C LEU A 34 -3.63 -7.18 -2.79
N TYR A 35 -4.41 -6.42 -2.04
CA TYR A 35 -5.16 -5.26 -2.53
C TYR A 35 -4.43 -4.00 -2.12
N MET A 36 -3.94 -3.24 -3.09
CA MET A 36 -3.07 -2.07 -2.88
C MET A 36 -3.42 -0.96 -3.85
N VAL A 37 -3.08 0.26 -3.49
CA VAL A 37 -3.23 1.42 -4.36
C VAL A 37 -1.97 1.61 -5.19
N GLU A 38 -2.12 1.90 -6.48
CA GLU A 38 -0.99 2.22 -7.35
C GLU A 38 -0.22 3.44 -6.80
N ASP A 39 1.07 3.32 -6.69
CA ASP A 39 1.96 4.43 -6.34
C ASP A 39 2.28 5.24 -7.59
N LYS A 40 1.38 6.11 -7.99
CA LYS A 40 1.50 6.90 -9.22
C LYS A 40 2.78 7.74 -9.29
N PRO A 41 3.21 8.41 -8.22
CA PRO A 41 4.51 9.10 -8.23
C PRO A 41 5.69 8.17 -8.54
N TRP A 42 5.67 6.98 -7.95
CA TRP A 42 6.74 5.99 -8.15
C TRP A 42 6.64 5.33 -9.53
N THR A 43 5.42 5.06 -10.01
CA THR A 43 5.15 4.57 -11.37
C THR A 43 5.73 5.51 -12.42
N GLN A 44 5.48 6.80 -12.30
CA GLN A 44 6.02 7.81 -13.21
C GLN A 44 7.55 7.84 -13.21
N ARG A 45 8.14 7.73 -12.02
CA ARG A 45 9.59 7.76 -11.82
C ARG A 45 10.28 6.52 -12.37
N ARG A 46 9.65 5.36 -12.27
CA ARG A 46 10.24 4.07 -12.66
C ARG A 46 9.87 3.62 -14.07
N GLY A 47 8.84 4.19 -14.67
CA GLY A 47 8.36 3.78 -16.00
C GLY A 47 7.65 2.44 -16.01
N GLU A 48 7.25 1.92 -14.85
CA GLU A 48 6.46 0.69 -14.68
C GLU A 48 5.51 0.84 -13.50
N VAL A 49 4.42 0.06 -13.50
CA VAL A 49 3.40 0.15 -12.44
C VAL A 49 3.96 -0.36 -11.12
N TRP A 50 3.90 0.50 -10.11
CA TRP A 50 4.24 0.21 -8.72
C TRP A 50 3.02 0.37 -7.82
N HIS A 51 2.97 -0.41 -6.75
CA HIS A 51 1.92 -0.31 -5.73
C HIS A 51 2.51 0.13 -4.39
N ASN A 52 1.78 1.00 -3.69
CA ASN A 52 2.23 1.54 -2.41
C ASN A 52 1.88 0.59 -1.27
N SER A 53 2.86 0.30 -0.41
CA SER A 53 2.71 -0.63 0.72
C SER A 53 2.09 -0.02 1.98
N GLY A 54 1.69 1.24 1.93
CA GLY A 54 1.10 1.93 3.09
C GLY A 54 -0.30 1.46 3.49
N VAL A 55 -1.04 0.89 2.54
CA VAL A 55 -2.34 0.26 2.77
C VAL A 55 -2.38 -1.05 2.00
N VAL A 56 -2.57 -2.15 2.71
CA VAL A 56 -2.57 -3.50 2.11
C VAL A 56 -3.77 -4.27 2.64
N GLY A 57 -4.70 -4.61 1.75
CA GLY A 57 -5.85 -5.46 2.05
C GLY A 57 -5.63 -6.90 1.60
N PHE A 58 -6.08 -7.87 2.40
CA PHE A 58 -6.00 -9.29 2.04
C PHE A 58 -6.99 -10.11 2.84
N VAL A 59 -7.31 -11.30 2.32
CA VAL A 59 -8.14 -12.29 3.01
C VAL A 59 -7.29 -13.49 3.37
N GLY A 60 -7.31 -13.87 4.64
CA GLY A 60 -6.48 -14.97 5.14
C GLY A 60 -4.99 -14.66 5.00
N LYS A 61 -4.24 -15.61 4.43
CA LYS A 61 -2.80 -15.47 4.21
C LYS A 61 -2.43 -15.91 2.81
N PRO A 62 -2.59 -15.02 1.80
CA PRO A 62 -2.27 -15.37 0.42
C PRO A 62 -0.77 -15.74 0.28
N PRO A 63 -0.41 -16.67 -0.61
CA PRO A 63 0.98 -17.12 -0.77
C PRO A 63 1.99 -16.00 -0.98
N ILE A 64 1.61 -14.96 -1.72
CA ILE A 64 2.48 -13.79 -1.95
C ILE A 64 2.88 -13.09 -0.64
N LEU A 65 2.04 -13.13 0.38
CA LEU A 65 2.35 -12.53 1.68
C LEU A 65 3.54 -13.25 2.35
N TYR A 66 3.58 -14.58 2.29
CA TYR A 66 4.71 -15.35 2.81
C TYR A 66 6.00 -15.08 2.04
N GLN A 67 5.91 -15.02 0.71
CA GLN A 67 7.06 -14.71 -0.15
C GLN A 67 7.61 -13.32 0.13
N TRP A 68 6.71 -12.34 0.32
CA TRP A 68 7.09 -10.97 0.66
C TRP A 68 7.80 -10.88 2.01
N VAL A 69 7.23 -11.50 3.04
CA VAL A 69 7.84 -11.54 4.37
C VAL A 69 9.23 -12.18 4.34
N LYS A 70 9.37 -13.30 3.63
CA LYS A 70 10.67 -13.97 3.45
C LYS A 70 11.69 -13.04 2.79
N ALA A 71 11.29 -12.38 1.70
CA ALA A 71 12.16 -11.46 0.98
C ALA A 71 12.59 -10.26 1.83
N VAL A 72 11.68 -9.70 2.64
CA VAL A 72 11.99 -8.61 3.59
C VAL A 72 13.01 -9.06 4.63
N LYS A 73 12.87 -10.26 5.17
CA LYS A 73 13.83 -10.81 6.15
C LYS A 73 15.22 -11.04 5.55
N GLU A 74 15.28 -11.43 4.27
CA GLU A 74 16.54 -11.64 3.54
C GLU A 74 17.20 -10.33 3.12
N ASN A 75 16.43 -9.25 3.01
CA ASN A 75 16.90 -7.94 2.54
C ASN A 75 16.47 -6.82 3.52
N PRO A 76 16.94 -6.83 4.76
CA PRO A 76 16.42 -5.96 5.82
C PRO A 76 16.71 -4.47 5.62
N THR A 77 17.61 -4.11 4.71
CA THR A 77 17.96 -2.71 4.40
C THR A 77 17.19 -2.14 3.22
N VAL A 78 16.43 -2.97 2.52
CA VAL A 78 15.58 -2.55 1.38
C VAL A 78 14.18 -2.25 1.87
N GLY A 79 13.53 -1.21 1.34
CA GLY A 79 12.16 -0.86 1.70
C GLY A 79 11.16 -1.95 1.36
N ASP A 80 10.08 -2.03 2.12
CA ASP A 80 9.05 -3.07 1.95
C ASP A 80 8.44 -3.06 0.55
N GLN A 81 8.12 -1.90 0.03
CA GLN A 81 7.54 -1.73 -1.29
C GLN A 81 8.51 -2.18 -2.40
N GLU A 82 9.76 -1.78 -2.30
CA GLU A 82 10.81 -2.17 -3.25
C GLU A 82 11.04 -3.67 -3.23
N THR A 83 11.03 -4.27 -2.04
CA THR A 83 11.19 -5.72 -1.86
C THR A 83 10.05 -6.48 -2.53
N LEU A 84 8.80 -6.05 -2.36
CA LEU A 84 7.65 -6.68 -3.02
C LEU A 84 7.81 -6.65 -4.54
N HIS A 85 8.19 -5.51 -5.10
CA HIS A 85 8.35 -5.37 -6.54
C HIS A 85 9.54 -6.15 -7.09
N SER A 86 10.56 -6.39 -6.27
CA SER A 86 11.73 -7.19 -6.67
C SER A 86 11.41 -8.67 -6.87
N ILE A 87 10.39 -9.21 -6.21
CA ILE A 87 9.98 -10.62 -6.29
C ILE A 87 8.86 -10.85 -7.31
N LEU A 88 8.36 -9.79 -7.93
CA LEU A 88 7.29 -9.86 -8.94
C LEU A 88 7.78 -9.27 -10.27
N ASN A 89 7.30 -9.84 -11.37
CA ASN A 89 7.43 -9.27 -12.71
C ASN A 89 6.05 -8.76 -13.19
N PRO A 90 5.94 -8.07 -14.34
CA PRO A 90 4.66 -7.54 -14.82
C PRO A 90 3.55 -8.58 -14.93
N ILE A 91 3.88 -9.82 -15.26
CA ILE A 91 2.90 -10.93 -15.40
C ILE A 91 2.46 -11.42 -14.01
N THR A 92 3.40 -11.67 -13.10
CA THR A 92 3.08 -12.17 -11.76
C THR A 92 2.42 -11.12 -10.87
N LYS A 93 2.64 -9.82 -11.13
CA LYS A 93 1.88 -8.74 -10.47
C LYS A 93 0.37 -8.89 -10.72
N ILE A 94 -0.04 -9.16 -11.93
CA ILE A 94 -1.46 -9.32 -12.29
C ILE A 94 -2.12 -10.44 -11.46
N GLY A 95 -1.39 -11.53 -11.22
CA GLY A 95 -1.88 -12.67 -10.44
C GLY A 95 -1.86 -12.47 -8.93
N ASN A 96 -1.09 -11.51 -8.41
CA ASN A 96 -0.81 -11.36 -6.98
C ASN A 96 -1.22 -10.03 -6.37
N ILE A 97 -1.41 -8.98 -7.19
CA ILE A 97 -1.82 -7.65 -6.73
C ILE A 97 -3.07 -7.22 -7.47
N ALA A 98 -4.05 -6.72 -6.73
CA ALA A 98 -5.25 -6.07 -7.27
C ALA A 98 -5.29 -4.62 -6.80
N ASP A 99 -5.85 -3.75 -7.63
CA ASP A 99 -5.91 -2.33 -7.36
C ASP A 99 -7.05 -1.96 -6.41
N LEU A 100 -6.73 -1.13 -5.41
CA LEU A 100 -7.71 -0.39 -4.64
C LEU A 100 -7.89 1.01 -5.25
N PRO A 101 -9.08 1.62 -5.11
CA PRO A 101 -9.27 3.02 -5.47
C PRO A 101 -8.27 3.94 -4.77
N ASN A 102 -7.79 4.96 -5.47
CA ASN A 102 -6.74 5.87 -4.97
C ASN A 102 -7.11 6.56 -3.65
N ARG A 103 -8.39 6.80 -3.39
CA ARG A 103 -8.86 7.45 -2.15
C ARG A 103 -8.44 6.73 -0.88
N TYR A 104 -8.14 5.44 -0.95
CA TYR A 104 -7.71 4.65 0.20
C TYR A 104 -6.21 4.74 0.49
N ASN A 105 -5.45 5.42 -0.35
CA ASN A 105 -4.04 5.70 -0.10
C ASN A 105 -3.62 6.88 -0.99
N VAL A 106 -4.03 8.08 -0.59
CA VAL A 106 -3.65 9.31 -1.29
C VAL A 106 -2.31 9.77 -0.73
N MET A 107 -1.30 9.79 -1.58
CA MET A 107 0.07 10.06 -1.16
C MET A 107 0.37 11.55 -1.11
N ARG A 108 1.22 11.96 -0.18
CA ARG A 108 1.62 13.35 0.02
C ARG A 108 2.02 14.04 -1.31
N LEU A 109 2.82 13.37 -2.13
CA LEU A 109 3.25 13.95 -3.41
C LEU A 109 2.11 14.19 -4.39
N GLN A 110 1.05 13.37 -4.36
CA GLN A 110 -0.12 13.59 -5.20
C GLN A 110 -0.85 14.89 -4.82
N VAL A 111 -0.90 15.20 -3.54
CA VAL A 111 -1.52 16.44 -3.04
C VAL A 111 -0.62 17.65 -3.31
N GLU A 112 0.66 17.55 -3.01
CA GLU A 112 1.63 18.64 -3.23
C GLU A 112 1.78 19.01 -4.70
N HIS A 113 1.71 18.02 -5.60
CA HIS A 113 1.82 18.24 -7.05
C HIS A 113 0.46 18.48 -7.70
N ASP A 114 -0.61 18.59 -6.91
CA ASP A 114 -1.97 18.83 -7.38
C ASP A 114 -2.43 17.83 -8.46
N SER A 115 -1.96 16.59 -8.33
CA SER A 115 -2.24 15.51 -9.29
C SER A 115 -3.41 14.61 -8.90
N TYR A 116 -4.00 14.83 -7.71
CA TYR A 116 -5.17 14.10 -7.23
C TYR A 116 -6.24 15.06 -6.73
N LYS A 117 -7.43 14.99 -7.31
CA LYS A 117 -8.56 15.88 -7.05
C LYS A 117 -9.76 15.18 -6.40
N GLY A 118 -9.72 13.87 -6.24
CA GLY A 118 -10.82 13.09 -5.71
C GLY A 118 -10.94 13.14 -4.19
N PRO A 119 -11.87 12.35 -3.62
CA PRO A 119 -12.02 12.23 -2.17
C PRO A 119 -10.81 11.56 -1.53
N VAL A 120 -10.53 11.88 -0.27
CA VAL A 120 -9.43 11.31 0.50
C VAL A 120 -10.00 10.55 1.70
N SER A 121 -9.98 9.22 1.64
CA SER A 121 -10.38 8.37 2.76
C SER A 121 -9.22 8.10 3.70
N ILE A 122 -8.04 7.83 3.13
CA ILE A 122 -6.79 7.66 3.87
C ILE A 122 -5.72 8.53 3.22
N MET A 123 -5.12 9.43 4.02
CA MET A 123 -3.99 10.26 3.61
C MET A 123 -2.69 9.64 4.08
N HIS A 124 -1.79 9.37 3.16
CA HIS A 124 -0.48 8.78 3.45
C HIS A 124 0.61 9.85 3.38
N TRP A 125 1.10 10.23 4.55
CA TRP A 125 2.15 11.24 4.71
C TRP A 125 3.53 10.61 4.44
N THR A 126 3.79 10.26 3.18
CA THR A 126 5.00 9.56 2.76
C THR A 126 6.28 10.38 2.98
N GLY A 127 7.39 9.66 3.24
CA GLY A 127 8.72 10.24 3.35
C GLY A 127 8.95 11.02 4.64
N ARG A 128 10.17 11.56 4.79
CA ARG A 128 10.58 12.30 5.99
C ARG A 128 9.72 13.54 6.22
N LYS A 129 9.48 14.32 5.18
CA LYS A 129 8.66 15.54 5.26
C LYS A 129 7.24 15.24 5.73
N GLY A 130 6.64 14.15 5.26
CA GLY A 130 5.33 13.72 5.70
C GLY A 130 5.29 13.29 7.14
N LYS A 131 6.29 12.55 7.60
CA LYS A 131 6.42 12.13 9.00
C LYS A 131 6.58 13.31 9.95
N ASP A 132 7.35 14.32 9.55
CA ASP A 132 7.51 15.55 10.34
C ASP A 132 6.16 16.30 10.44
N ARG A 133 5.39 16.31 9.37
CA ARG A 133 4.05 16.93 9.38
C ARG A 133 3.11 16.22 10.35
N ILE A 134 3.12 14.88 10.38
CA ILE A 134 2.31 14.12 11.35
C ILE A 134 2.71 14.45 12.78
N ARG A 135 4.01 14.50 13.08
CA ARG A 135 4.50 14.86 14.41
C ARG A 135 4.00 16.23 14.86
N ASN A 136 3.95 17.20 13.95
CA ASN A 136 3.46 18.54 14.24
C ASN A 136 1.94 18.60 14.46
N MET A 137 1.18 17.57 14.03
CA MET A 137 -0.25 17.45 14.29
C MET A 137 -0.57 16.86 15.68
N LEU A 138 0.39 16.11 16.23
CA LEU A 138 0.24 15.48 17.54
C LEU A 138 0.68 16.42 18.66
#